data_a39742fd15ce6cc6843ea8dd31639709
#
_entry.id   a39742fd15ce6cc6843ea8dd31639709
#
_cell.length_a   1.000
_cell.length_b   1.000
_cell.length_c   1.000
_cell.angle_alpha   90.00
_cell.angle_beta   90.00
_cell.angle_gamma   90.00
#
_symmetry.space_group_name_H-M   'P 1'
#
loop_
_entity.id
_entity.type
_entity.pdbx_description
1 polymer ?
#
loop_
_entity_poly.entity_id
_entity_poly.type
_entity_poly.pdbx_seq_one_letter_code
_entity_poly.pdbx_strand_id
1 'polypeptide(L)'
;MINAMTTSALDSGEIKLYIKDIMRPVLGIEDLYKAIKAIIDCKENKRGLYNLASFNKTAEQIAYEVSEVVGAPVVEYEADPTQIGNTKAQTKTYNFSISTTKFKRAFSFKFKETVESITKSIFDNYKDIIKTNRGKIFDYEWL
;
A
#
# COMPACT_ATOMS: atom_id res chain seq x y z
N MET A 1 -3.77 -1.37 1.23
CA MET A 1 -3.76 -2.83 0.98
C MET A 1 -2.70 -3.51 1.83
N ILE A 2 -1.40 -3.30 1.67
CA ILE A 2 -0.35 -3.93 2.49
C ILE A 2 -0.61 -3.70 3.98
N ASN A 3 -0.85 -2.46 4.42
CA ASN A 3 -1.14 -2.16 5.83
C ASN A 3 -2.31 -3.03 6.35
N ALA A 4 -3.43 -3.09 5.62
CA ALA A 4 -4.59 -3.86 6.05
C ALA A 4 -4.30 -5.37 6.10
N MET A 5 -3.55 -5.90 5.14
CA MET A 5 -3.14 -7.31 5.14
C MET A 5 -2.19 -7.63 6.29
N THR A 6 -1.18 -6.78 6.52
CA THR A 6 -0.23 -6.94 7.63
C THR A 6 -0.94 -6.85 8.99
N THR A 7 -1.80 -5.86 9.17
CA THR A 7 -2.56 -5.72 10.44
C THR A 7 -3.55 -6.85 10.64
N SER A 8 -4.24 -7.33 9.59
CA SER A 8 -5.11 -8.51 9.67
C SER A 8 -4.33 -9.75 10.11
N ALA A 9 -3.16 -9.97 9.52
CA ALA A 9 -2.29 -11.08 9.92
C ALA A 9 -1.89 -11.01 11.40
N LEU A 10 -1.57 -9.82 11.89
CA LEU A 10 -1.13 -9.61 13.28
C LEU A 10 -2.28 -9.64 14.29
N ASP A 11 -3.47 -9.22 13.89
CA ASP A 11 -4.66 -9.18 14.77
C ASP A 11 -5.43 -10.50 14.79
N SER A 12 -5.62 -11.14 13.63
CA SER A 12 -6.46 -12.34 13.48
C SER A 12 -5.71 -13.62 13.11
N GLY A 13 -4.39 -13.51 12.86
CA GLY A 13 -3.56 -14.66 12.46
C GLY A 13 -3.74 -15.10 11.03
N GLU A 14 -4.44 -14.33 10.19
CA GLU A 14 -4.68 -14.65 8.78
C GLU A 14 -4.69 -13.40 7.90
N ILE A 15 -4.38 -13.60 6.61
CA ILE A 15 -4.47 -12.56 5.59
C ILE A 15 -5.70 -12.83 4.74
N LYS A 16 -6.70 -11.93 4.79
CA LYS A 16 -7.95 -12.08 4.03
C LYS A 16 -7.78 -11.59 2.60
N LEU A 17 -8.00 -12.49 1.64
CA LEU A 17 -7.94 -12.19 0.21
C LEU A 17 -9.32 -12.37 -0.42
N TYR A 18 -9.91 -11.27 -0.89
CA TYR A 18 -11.26 -11.27 -1.49
C TYR A 18 -11.21 -11.27 -3.02
N ILE A 19 -10.23 -10.62 -3.62
CA ILE A 19 -10.11 -10.51 -5.08
C ILE A 19 -8.63 -10.62 -5.47
N LYS A 20 -8.28 -11.65 -6.25
CA LYS A 20 -6.90 -12.02 -6.57
C LYS A 20 -6.25 -11.13 -7.62
N ASP A 21 -6.90 -10.98 -8.76
CA ASP A 21 -6.31 -10.48 -10.01
C ASP A 21 -6.31 -8.96 -10.14
N ILE A 22 -6.56 -8.24 -9.05
CA ILE A 22 -6.58 -6.79 -9.08
C ILE A 22 -5.17 -6.24 -8.98
N MET A 23 -4.70 -5.66 -10.08
CA MET A 23 -3.45 -4.90 -10.11
C MET A 23 -3.60 -3.59 -9.33
N ARG A 24 -2.61 -3.31 -8.47
CA ARG A 24 -2.55 -2.06 -7.69
C ARG A 24 -1.14 -1.47 -7.75
N PRO A 25 -1.04 -0.17 -8.07
CA PRO A 25 0.18 0.58 -7.82
C PRO A 25 0.33 0.82 -6.30
N VAL A 26 1.51 0.58 -5.80
CA VAL A 26 1.88 0.83 -4.40
C VAL A 26 3.06 1.80 -4.38
N LEU A 27 2.97 2.82 -3.54
CA LEU A 27 4.06 3.73 -3.25
C LEU A 27 4.41 3.62 -1.77
N GLY A 28 5.61 3.18 -1.48
CA GLY A 28 6.13 3.13 -0.14
C GLY A 28 6.58 4.51 0.35
N ILE A 29 6.56 4.72 1.65
CA ILE A 29 6.80 6.04 2.25
C ILE A 29 8.25 6.51 2.07
N GLU A 30 9.20 5.58 2.12
CA GLU A 30 10.62 5.89 1.91
C GLU A 30 10.91 6.30 0.46
N ASP A 31 10.27 5.64 -0.51
CA ASP A 31 10.39 6.02 -1.91
C ASP A 31 9.71 7.36 -2.18
N LEU A 32 8.56 7.64 -1.55
CA LEU A 32 7.91 8.95 -1.62
C LEU A 32 8.81 10.05 -1.08
N TYR A 33 9.37 9.85 0.12
CA TYR A 33 10.31 10.82 0.72
C TYR A 33 11.50 11.10 -0.20
N LYS A 34 12.14 10.04 -0.71
CA LYS A 34 13.29 10.18 -1.63
C LYS A 34 12.91 10.85 -2.95
N ALA A 35 11.70 10.56 -3.47
CA ALA A 35 11.19 11.19 -4.68
C ALA A 35 10.98 12.70 -4.50
N ILE A 36 10.37 13.11 -3.37
CA ILE A 36 10.20 14.53 -3.02
C ILE A 36 11.56 15.20 -2.88
N LYS A 37 12.50 14.56 -2.17
CA LYS A 37 13.86 15.08 -2.03
C LYS A 37 14.55 15.26 -3.38
N ALA A 38 14.43 14.29 -4.30
CA ALA A 38 15.00 14.39 -5.64
C ALA A 38 14.41 15.55 -6.46
N ILE A 39 13.12 15.86 -6.26
CA ILE A 39 12.49 17.03 -6.89
C ILE A 39 13.06 18.33 -6.32
N ILE A 40 13.19 18.44 -5.00
CA ILE A 40 13.69 19.64 -4.31
C ILE A 40 15.16 19.91 -4.67
N ASP A 41 15.99 18.87 -4.70
CA ASP A 41 17.42 18.96 -5.00
C ASP A 41 17.70 19.21 -6.50
N CYS A 42 16.69 19.05 -7.36
CA CYS A 42 16.83 19.22 -8.80
C CYS A 42 16.97 20.71 -9.18
N LYS A 43 18.13 21.08 -9.72
CA LYS A 43 18.42 22.45 -10.16
C LYS A 43 17.69 22.85 -11.46
N GLU A 44 17.24 21.85 -12.23
CA GLU A 44 16.51 22.07 -13.47
C GLU A 44 15.02 22.25 -13.20
N ASN A 45 14.37 23.16 -13.92
CA ASN A 45 12.94 23.38 -13.82
C ASN A 45 12.15 22.29 -14.58
N LYS A 46 11.98 21.12 -13.94
CA LYS A 46 11.28 19.96 -14.52
C LYS A 46 9.80 19.98 -14.14
N ARG A 47 9.04 20.87 -14.77
CA ARG A 47 7.59 20.97 -14.57
C ARG A 47 6.84 19.83 -15.24
N GLY A 48 5.69 19.46 -14.67
CA GLY A 48 4.77 18.50 -15.25
C GLY A 48 4.13 17.56 -14.24
N LEU A 49 3.22 16.74 -14.73
CA LEU A 49 2.62 15.66 -13.97
C LEU A 49 3.51 14.41 -14.04
N TYR A 50 3.78 13.82 -12.90
CA TYR A 50 4.58 12.62 -12.74
C TYR A 50 3.85 11.60 -11.87
N ASN A 51 3.82 10.35 -12.34
CA ASN A 51 3.31 9.25 -11.55
C ASN A 51 4.43 8.65 -10.69
N LEU A 52 4.11 8.32 -9.44
CA LEU A 52 5.01 7.66 -8.51
C LEU A 52 4.40 6.33 -8.06
N ALA A 53 5.17 5.27 -8.16
CA ALA A 53 4.89 3.97 -7.54
C ALA A 53 6.20 3.22 -7.35
N SER A 54 6.34 2.57 -6.21
CA SER A 54 7.46 1.66 -5.96
C SER A 54 7.34 0.45 -6.88
N PHE A 55 6.13 -0.09 -6.98
CA PHE A 55 5.81 -1.24 -7.85
C PHE A 55 4.31 -1.29 -8.20
N ASN A 56 3.99 -2.16 -9.18
CA ASN A 56 2.63 -2.60 -9.49
C ASN A 56 2.56 -4.11 -9.27
N LYS A 57 1.63 -4.58 -8.43
CA LYS A 57 1.41 -6.01 -8.16
C LYS A 57 -0.06 -6.31 -8.00
N THR A 58 -0.45 -7.58 -8.21
CA THR A 58 -1.81 -8.03 -7.92
C THR A 58 -2.02 -8.14 -6.41
N ALA A 59 -3.28 -8.11 -5.98
CA ALA A 59 -3.63 -8.30 -4.57
C ALA A 59 -3.14 -9.66 -4.06
N GLU A 60 -3.21 -10.69 -4.89
CA GLU A 60 -2.71 -12.04 -4.60
C GLU A 60 -1.19 -12.02 -4.36
N GLN A 61 -0.41 -11.46 -5.29
CA GLN A 61 1.04 -11.35 -5.14
C GLN A 61 1.43 -10.64 -3.85
N ILE A 62 0.73 -9.54 -3.52
CA ILE A 62 0.97 -8.79 -2.28
C ILE A 62 0.63 -9.64 -1.06
N ALA A 63 -0.51 -10.37 -1.07
CA ALA A 63 -0.94 -11.19 0.05
C ALA A 63 0.09 -12.30 0.37
N TYR A 64 0.58 -12.99 -0.65
CA TYR A 64 1.60 -14.04 -0.44
C TYR A 64 2.94 -13.47 0.03
N GLU A 65 3.41 -12.36 -0.52
CA GLU A 65 4.64 -11.72 -0.05
C GLU A 65 4.52 -11.18 1.38
N VAL A 66 3.34 -10.68 1.79
CA VAL A 66 3.07 -10.33 3.18
C VAL A 66 3.09 -11.58 4.06
N SER A 67 2.47 -12.69 3.61
CA SER A 67 2.46 -13.98 4.29
C SER A 67 3.87 -14.50 4.58
N GLU A 68 4.78 -14.40 3.62
CA GLU A 68 6.18 -14.80 3.79
C GLU A 68 6.89 -14.01 4.90
N VAL A 69 6.53 -12.74 5.08
CA VAL A 69 7.16 -11.89 6.10
C VAL A 69 6.58 -12.14 7.49
N VAL A 70 5.24 -12.23 7.59
CA VAL A 70 4.55 -12.29 8.90
C VAL A 70 4.26 -13.72 9.37
N GLY A 71 4.41 -14.72 8.49
CA GLY A 71 4.16 -16.14 8.81
C GLY A 71 2.68 -16.51 8.97
N ALA A 72 1.74 -15.67 8.51
CA ALA A 72 0.31 -15.92 8.60
C ALA A 72 -0.23 -16.46 7.26
N PRO A 73 -1.18 -17.43 7.26
CA PRO A 73 -1.74 -17.99 6.03
C PRO A 73 -2.59 -16.96 5.27
N VAL A 74 -2.58 -17.07 3.94
CA VAL A 74 -3.53 -16.37 3.07
C VAL A 74 -4.80 -17.20 2.97
N VAL A 75 -5.93 -16.61 3.37
CA VAL A 75 -7.25 -17.23 3.32
C VAL A 75 -8.10 -16.48 2.29
N GLU A 76 -8.62 -17.25 1.33
CA GLU A 76 -9.49 -16.72 0.29
C GLU A 76 -10.92 -16.64 0.78
N TYR A 77 -11.53 -15.48 0.61
CA TYR A 77 -12.93 -15.25 0.93
C TYR A 77 -13.70 -14.90 -0.35
N GLU A 78 -14.90 -15.41 -0.47
CA GLU A 78 -15.82 -14.91 -1.49
C GLU A 78 -16.17 -13.45 -1.19
N ALA A 79 -16.03 -12.60 -2.21
CA ALA A 79 -16.41 -11.21 -2.09
C ALA A 79 -17.93 -11.11 -1.94
N ASP A 80 -18.42 -10.78 -0.75
CA ASP A 80 -19.84 -10.48 -0.55
C ASP A 80 -20.15 -9.13 -1.21
N PRO A 81 -20.94 -9.11 -2.29
CA PRO A 81 -21.28 -7.87 -2.99
C PRO A 81 -22.04 -6.87 -2.12
N THR A 82 -22.59 -7.30 -0.97
CA THR A 82 -23.34 -6.43 -0.05
C THR A 82 -22.43 -5.72 0.96
N GLN A 83 -21.20 -6.23 1.18
CA GLN A 83 -20.25 -5.65 2.13
C GLN A 83 -19.22 -4.72 1.47
N ILE A 84 -19.12 -4.72 0.15
CA ILE A 84 -18.26 -3.83 -0.60
C ILE A 84 -19.00 -2.50 -0.83
N GLY A 85 -19.12 -1.70 0.22
CA GLY A 85 -19.66 -0.34 0.17
C GLY A 85 -21.16 -0.26 -0.08
N ASN A 86 -21.85 0.53 0.71
CA ASN A 86 -23.30 0.77 0.75
C ASN A 86 -23.88 1.45 -0.51
N THR A 87 -23.46 1.10 -1.70
CA THR A 87 -24.08 1.59 -2.93
C THR A 87 -24.34 0.44 -3.89
N LYS A 88 -25.59 0.33 -4.35
CA LYS A 88 -26.04 -0.53 -5.46
C LYS A 88 -25.33 -0.24 -6.81
N ALA A 89 -24.23 0.47 -6.81
CA ALA A 89 -23.36 0.60 -7.95
C ALA A 89 -22.56 -0.68 -8.07
N GLN A 90 -22.73 -1.42 -9.15
CA GLN A 90 -21.80 -2.48 -9.56
C GLN A 90 -20.39 -1.92 -9.35
N THR A 91 -19.70 -2.42 -8.33
CA THR A 91 -18.32 -2.04 -8.06
C THR A 91 -17.49 -2.58 -9.21
N LYS A 92 -17.35 -1.78 -10.27
CA LYS A 92 -16.33 -2.03 -11.28
C LYS A 92 -15.01 -2.01 -10.54
N THR A 93 -14.49 -3.19 -10.27
CA THR A 93 -13.19 -3.33 -9.67
C THR A 93 -12.17 -2.83 -10.69
N TYR A 94 -11.68 -1.62 -10.48
CA TYR A 94 -10.69 -1.03 -11.38
C TYR A 94 -9.38 -1.81 -11.25
N ASN A 95 -9.00 -2.45 -12.35
CA ASN A 95 -7.70 -3.11 -12.51
C ASN A 95 -6.79 -2.16 -13.30
N PHE A 96 -5.76 -1.61 -12.66
CA PHE A 96 -4.86 -0.68 -13.29
C PHE A 96 -3.45 -0.71 -12.71
N SER A 97 -2.49 -0.39 -13.58
CA SER A 97 -1.11 -0.12 -13.21
C SER A 97 -0.72 1.29 -13.65
N ILE A 98 0.32 1.85 -13.06
CA ILE A 98 0.85 3.15 -13.47
C ILE A 98 2.29 3.04 -13.94
N SER A 99 2.64 3.79 -14.98
CA SER A 99 4.01 3.90 -15.44
C SER A 99 4.74 5.04 -14.73
N THR A 100 5.88 4.73 -14.16
CA THR A 100 6.77 5.69 -13.49
C THR A 100 7.96 6.10 -14.36
N THR A 101 7.99 5.67 -15.62
CA THR A 101 9.12 5.88 -16.54
C THR A 101 9.47 7.35 -16.71
N LYS A 102 8.46 8.22 -16.80
CA LYS A 102 8.68 9.67 -16.95
C LYS A 102 9.43 10.24 -15.75
N PHE A 103 9.04 9.87 -14.53
CA PHE A 103 9.69 10.31 -13.30
C PHE A 103 11.12 9.77 -13.21
N LYS A 104 11.29 8.46 -13.41
CA LYS A 104 12.61 7.80 -13.37
C LYS A 104 13.62 8.47 -14.31
N ARG A 105 13.21 8.81 -15.54
CA ARG A 105 14.09 9.49 -16.53
C ARG A 105 14.34 10.94 -16.14
N ALA A 106 13.31 11.68 -15.73
CA ALA A 106 13.44 13.09 -15.42
C ALA A 106 14.38 13.36 -14.23
N PHE A 107 14.32 12.52 -13.19
CA PHE A 107 15.07 12.72 -11.95
C PHE A 107 16.18 11.68 -11.72
N SER A 108 16.51 10.85 -12.73
CA SER A 108 17.45 9.72 -12.59
C SER A 108 17.15 8.87 -11.35
N PHE A 109 15.87 8.65 -11.09
CA PHE A 109 15.37 8.08 -9.84
C PHE A 109 15.14 6.56 -9.97
N LYS A 110 15.40 5.85 -8.88
CA LYS A 110 15.14 4.41 -8.76
C LYS A 110 14.32 4.14 -7.51
N PHE A 111 13.11 3.62 -7.69
CA PHE A 111 12.31 3.09 -6.59
C PHE A 111 12.95 1.83 -6.03
N LYS A 112 12.94 1.66 -4.71
CA LYS A 112 13.64 0.57 -4.01
C LYS A 112 12.75 -0.21 -3.06
N GLU A 113 11.61 0.35 -2.63
CA GLU A 113 10.74 -0.35 -1.70
C GLU A 113 10.05 -1.54 -2.35
N THR A 114 9.85 -2.57 -1.57
CA THR A 114 9.22 -3.84 -1.91
C THR A 114 8.07 -4.11 -0.93
N VAL A 115 7.23 -5.11 -1.22
CA VAL A 115 6.21 -5.56 -0.26
C VAL A 115 6.88 -5.97 1.05
N GLU A 116 7.99 -6.70 0.97
CA GLU A 116 8.77 -7.14 2.14
C GLU A 116 9.21 -5.96 3.01
N SER A 117 9.85 -4.93 2.42
CA SER A 117 10.36 -3.77 3.19
C SER A 117 9.24 -3.00 3.88
N ILE A 118 8.12 -2.79 3.18
CA ILE A 118 6.95 -2.10 3.73
C ILE A 118 6.32 -2.94 4.85
N THR A 119 6.16 -4.25 4.64
CA THR A 119 5.58 -5.17 5.62
C THR A 119 6.44 -5.22 6.89
N LYS A 120 7.77 -5.34 6.76
CA LYS A 120 8.69 -5.31 7.91
C LYS A 120 8.57 -4.01 8.69
N SER A 121 8.54 -2.88 8.00
CA SER A 121 8.38 -1.58 8.67
C SER A 121 7.08 -1.50 9.49
N ILE A 122 5.97 -2.03 8.97
CA ILE A 122 4.70 -2.08 9.71
C ILE A 122 4.81 -3.06 10.87
N PHE A 123 5.36 -4.25 10.66
CA PHE A 123 5.51 -5.29 11.66
C PHE A 123 6.33 -4.82 12.86
N ASP A 124 7.47 -4.20 12.61
CA ASP A 124 8.40 -3.73 13.64
C ASP A 124 7.77 -2.61 14.50
N ASN A 125 6.94 -1.76 13.89
CA ASN A 125 6.32 -0.63 14.56
C ASN A 125 4.89 -0.93 15.06
N TYR A 126 4.32 -2.10 14.76
CA TYR A 126 2.93 -2.41 15.03
C TYR A 126 2.54 -2.27 16.51
N LYS A 127 3.38 -2.77 17.41
CA LYS A 127 3.12 -2.70 18.87
C LYS A 127 3.07 -1.26 19.38
N ASP A 128 3.91 -0.40 18.83
CA ASP A 128 3.96 1.01 19.22
C ASP A 128 2.78 1.78 18.62
N ILE A 129 2.39 1.47 17.38
CA ILE A 129 1.20 2.02 16.73
C ILE A 129 -0.07 1.67 17.53
N ILE A 130 -0.24 0.42 17.95
CA ILE A 130 -1.40 0.01 18.75
C ILE A 130 -1.41 0.67 20.11
N LYS A 131 -0.28 0.72 20.82
CA LYS A 131 -0.19 1.38 22.14
C LYS A 131 -0.55 2.85 22.06
N THR A 132 -0.15 3.52 20.98
CA THR A 132 -0.41 4.95 20.79
C THR A 132 -1.85 5.24 20.37
N ASN A 133 -2.50 4.32 19.65
CA ASN A 133 -3.77 4.58 18.97
C ASN A 133 -5.00 3.92 19.56
N ARG A 134 -4.87 2.94 20.46
CA ARG A 134 -6.04 2.32 21.12
C ARG A 134 -6.74 3.24 22.14
N GLY A 135 -6.97 4.47 21.85
CA GLY A 135 -7.70 5.41 22.69
C GLY A 135 -7.75 6.83 22.14
N LYS A 136 -7.06 7.12 21.04
CA LYS A 136 -6.94 8.49 20.56
C LYS A 136 -7.31 8.73 19.09
N ILE A 137 -7.68 7.70 18.31
CA ILE A 137 -7.89 7.86 16.85
C ILE A 137 -9.22 8.56 16.51
N PHE A 138 -10.15 8.69 17.44
CA PHE A 138 -11.49 9.22 17.17
C PHE A 138 -11.89 10.48 17.95
N ASP A 139 -10.97 11.08 18.70
CA ASP A 139 -11.21 12.38 19.36
C ASP A 139 -10.62 13.54 18.53
N TYR A 140 -10.84 13.54 17.22
CA TYR A 140 -10.69 14.77 16.46
C TYR A 140 -12.01 15.56 16.54
N GLU A 141 -12.16 16.36 17.57
CA GLU A 141 -13.01 17.55 17.48
C GLU A 141 -12.38 18.49 16.46
N TRP A 142 -12.98 18.53 15.28
CA TRP A 142 -12.65 19.57 14.31
C TRP A 142 -13.21 20.90 14.83
N LEU A 143 -12.34 21.74 15.34
CA LEU A 143 -12.64 23.15 15.57
C LEU A 143 -12.63 23.92 14.24
#